data_b2bf160c3e9c8e9dbe3b9e7088058576
#
_entry.id   b2bf160c3e9c8e9dbe3b9e7088058576
#
_cell.length_a   1.000
_cell.length_b   1.000
_cell.length_c   1.000
_cell.angle_alpha   90.00
_cell.angle_beta   90.00
_cell.angle_gamma   90.00
#
_symmetry.space_group_name_H-M   'P 1'
#
loop_
_entity.id
_entity.type
_entity.pdbx_description
1 polymer ?
#
loop_
_entity_poly.entity_id
_entity_poly.type
_entity_poly.pdbx_seq_one_letter_code
_entity_poly.pdbx_strand_id
1 'polypeptide(L)'
;NKFAALAGHDALVAVSASLRTLAGALMKVANDVRWLASVPRNGIGELTIPENEPGSSIMPGKVNPTQSEAMTMVCVQVFGNDAAVAFGGSQGNFQLNVFKPVMVHNTLMSIQLLGDACEAFNDNCAAGIQPNLPKIEENLAKNLMQVTALNRHIGYDKAASIAKTAHKEGTSLKEAALKLGYLTEAEFGQWVVPIEMTRPS
;
A
#
# COMPACT_ATOMS: atom_id res chain seq x y z
N ASN A 1 2.04 10.47 -41.32
CA ASN A 1 1.34 11.73 -41.62
C ASN A 1 2.06 12.90 -40.97
N LYS A 2 2.71 13.76 -41.82
CA LYS A 2 3.51 14.89 -41.33
C LYS A 2 2.64 15.96 -40.65
N PHE A 3 1.41 16.14 -41.05
CA PHE A 3 0.49 17.11 -40.42
C PHE A 3 0.13 16.72 -39.03
N ALA A 4 -0.24 15.45 -38.84
CA ALA A 4 -0.54 14.93 -37.49
C ALA A 4 0.69 14.94 -36.57
N ALA A 5 1.89 14.61 -37.11
CA ALA A 5 3.12 14.58 -36.32
C ALA A 5 3.57 15.96 -35.82
N LEU A 6 3.16 17.06 -36.48
CA LEU A 6 3.48 18.40 -36.02
C LEU A 6 2.60 18.88 -34.86
N ALA A 7 1.36 18.43 -34.79
CA ALA A 7 0.37 18.87 -33.81
C ALA A 7 0.04 17.80 -32.75
N GLY A 8 0.07 16.53 -33.13
CA GLY A 8 -0.25 15.42 -32.22
C GLY A 8 0.93 15.06 -31.33
N HIS A 9 0.68 14.86 -30.04
CA HIS A 9 1.67 14.43 -29.05
C HIS A 9 1.18 13.24 -28.21
N ASP A 10 0.37 12.40 -28.81
CA ASP A 10 -0.29 11.25 -28.14
C ASP A 10 0.72 10.31 -27.48
N ALA A 11 1.88 10.09 -28.12
CA ALA A 11 2.95 9.26 -27.55
C ALA A 11 3.50 9.85 -26.25
N LEU A 12 3.70 11.17 -26.18
CA LEU A 12 4.18 11.83 -24.96
C LEU A 12 3.13 11.80 -23.85
N VAL A 13 1.86 12.01 -24.20
CA VAL A 13 0.73 11.87 -23.27
C VAL A 13 0.65 10.46 -22.71
N ALA A 14 0.82 9.43 -23.57
CA ALA A 14 0.82 8.03 -23.14
C ALA A 14 1.98 7.71 -22.16
N VAL A 15 3.17 8.23 -22.42
CA VAL A 15 4.33 8.11 -21.52
C VAL A 15 4.01 8.76 -20.17
N SER A 16 3.50 9.99 -20.17
CA SER A 16 3.11 10.70 -18.95
C SER A 16 2.05 9.94 -18.14
N ALA A 17 1.03 9.42 -18.81
CA ALA A 17 -0.01 8.61 -18.18
C ALA A 17 0.54 7.31 -17.54
N SER A 18 1.57 6.70 -18.15
CA SER A 18 2.26 5.55 -17.59
C SER A 18 3.03 5.91 -16.31
N LEU A 19 3.71 7.07 -16.29
CA LEU A 19 4.37 7.59 -15.09
C LEU A 19 3.38 7.89 -13.98
N ARG A 20 2.21 8.45 -14.30
CA ARG A 20 1.12 8.65 -13.33
C ARG A 20 0.63 7.31 -12.77
N THR A 21 0.50 6.28 -13.59
CA THR A 21 0.09 4.94 -13.14
C THR A 21 1.12 4.37 -12.17
N LEU A 22 2.42 4.51 -12.47
CA LEU A 22 3.50 4.13 -11.57
C LEU A 22 3.43 4.92 -10.25
N ALA A 23 3.24 6.24 -10.32
CA ALA A 23 3.08 7.08 -9.13
C ALA A 23 1.91 6.61 -8.24
N GLY A 24 0.79 6.18 -8.84
CA GLY A 24 -0.33 5.59 -8.09
C GLY A 24 0.04 4.33 -7.32
N ALA A 25 0.81 3.45 -7.94
CA ALA A 25 1.31 2.23 -7.29
C ALA A 25 2.30 2.56 -6.16
N LEU A 26 3.25 3.47 -6.39
CA LEU A 26 4.22 3.90 -5.39
C LEU A 26 3.57 4.64 -4.22
N MET A 27 2.54 5.44 -4.47
CA MET A 27 1.72 6.08 -3.43
C MET A 27 1.14 5.04 -2.48
N LYS A 28 0.58 3.95 -3.03
CA LYS A 28 0.04 2.85 -2.22
C LYS A 28 1.14 2.17 -1.40
N VAL A 29 2.25 1.80 -2.02
CA VAL A 29 3.38 1.14 -1.33
C VAL A 29 3.89 2.00 -0.17
N ALA A 30 4.14 3.29 -0.41
CA ALA A 30 4.62 4.22 0.61
C ALA A 30 3.64 4.38 1.78
N ASN A 31 2.34 4.48 1.48
CA ASN A 31 1.31 4.57 2.52
C ASN A 31 1.19 3.26 3.32
N ASP A 32 1.23 2.09 2.66
CA ASP A 32 1.16 0.81 3.37
C ASP A 32 2.36 0.65 4.32
N VAL A 33 3.57 0.94 3.87
CA VAL A 33 4.78 0.90 4.72
C VAL A 33 4.64 1.84 5.91
N ARG A 34 4.20 3.08 5.67
CA ARG A 34 4.01 4.09 6.72
C ARG A 34 2.97 3.65 7.76
N TRP A 35 1.84 3.07 7.33
CA TRP A 35 0.81 2.59 8.24
C TRP A 35 1.26 1.37 9.01
N LEU A 36 1.85 0.38 8.34
CA LEU A 36 2.32 -0.85 8.98
C LEU A 36 3.46 -0.59 9.98
N ALA A 37 4.29 0.43 9.73
CA ALA A 37 5.35 0.88 10.66
C ALA A 37 4.84 1.87 11.72
N SER A 38 3.54 2.17 11.77
CA SER A 38 3.00 3.17 12.70
C SER A 38 3.10 2.71 14.15
N VAL A 39 3.48 3.64 14.99
CA VAL A 39 3.61 3.62 16.44
C VAL A 39 3.59 2.22 17.11
N PRO A 40 4.73 1.74 17.65
CA PRO A 40 4.89 0.32 18.03
C PRO A 40 3.94 -0.17 19.14
N ARG A 41 3.33 0.72 19.94
CA ARG A 41 2.44 0.30 21.03
C ARG A 41 0.95 0.50 20.73
N ASN A 42 0.57 1.64 20.14
CA ASN A 42 -0.83 2.00 19.88
C ASN A 42 -1.14 2.29 18.41
N GLY A 43 -0.24 1.93 17.51
CA GLY A 43 -0.44 1.85 16.08
C GLY A 43 -0.47 0.40 15.58
N ILE A 44 -0.32 0.18 14.29
CA ILE A 44 -0.28 -1.16 13.69
C ILE A 44 1.00 -1.88 14.13
N GLY A 45 2.17 -1.26 13.91
CA GLY A 45 3.45 -1.72 14.44
C GLY A 45 3.94 -3.08 13.93
N GLU A 46 3.46 -3.54 12.76
CA GLU A 46 3.86 -4.83 12.17
C GLU A 46 5.19 -4.80 11.44
N LEU A 47 5.64 -3.58 11.07
CA LEU A 47 6.96 -3.36 10.47
C LEU A 47 7.79 -2.42 11.33
N THR A 48 9.11 -2.57 11.25
CA THR A 48 10.08 -1.56 11.67
C THR A 48 10.81 -1.03 10.44
N ILE A 49 11.06 0.26 10.42
CA ILE A 49 11.78 0.97 9.35
C ILE A 49 13.06 1.57 9.91
N PRO A 50 14.09 1.83 9.06
CA PRO A 50 15.32 2.47 9.49
C PRO A 50 15.08 3.85 10.11
N GLU A 51 15.84 4.15 11.16
CA GLU A 51 15.93 5.47 11.77
C GLU A 51 16.98 6.29 11.04
N ASN A 52 16.56 7.09 10.06
CA ASN A 52 17.47 7.87 9.23
C ASN A 52 17.83 9.24 9.85
N GLU A 53 17.05 9.69 10.83
CA GLU A 53 17.16 11.02 11.38
C GLU A 53 16.58 11.10 12.81
N PRO A 54 17.00 12.07 13.62
CA PRO A 54 16.35 12.34 14.92
C PRO A 54 14.86 12.65 14.72
N GLY A 55 13.99 11.89 15.37
CA GLY A 55 12.55 11.95 15.12
C GLY A 55 11.90 13.29 15.49
N SER A 56 12.31 13.92 16.60
CA SER A 56 11.78 15.20 17.06
C SER A 56 12.59 15.72 18.25
N SER A 57 12.73 17.04 18.35
CA SER A 57 13.33 17.68 19.53
C SER A 57 12.47 17.58 20.79
N ILE A 58 11.17 17.35 20.65
CA ILE A 58 10.19 17.26 21.74
C ILE A 58 9.72 15.85 22.07
N MET A 59 9.97 14.86 21.21
CA MET A 59 9.59 13.48 21.42
C MET A 59 10.79 12.54 21.22
N PRO A 60 11.59 12.28 22.27
CA PRO A 60 12.72 11.34 22.18
C PRO A 60 12.28 9.97 21.75
N GLY A 61 13.04 9.33 20.83
CA GLY A 61 12.77 8.00 20.32
C GLY A 61 11.64 7.92 19.30
N LYS A 62 11.12 9.05 18.79
CA LYS A 62 10.19 9.07 17.68
C LYS A 62 10.91 8.75 16.37
N VAL A 63 10.44 7.74 15.64
CA VAL A 63 10.87 7.45 14.27
C VAL A 63 9.85 8.04 13.30
N ASN A 64 10.31 8.85 12.35
CA ASN A 64 9.44 9.42 11.31
C ASN A 64 9.52 8.58 10.03
N PRO A 65 8.42 8.36 9.32
CA PRO A 65 8.40 7.67 8.03
C PRO A 65 8.74 8.61 6.87
N THR A 66 9.85 9.38 6.99
CA THR A 66 10.20 10.49 6.08
C THR A 66 10.37 10.05 4.63
N GLN A 67 10.91 8.85 4.39
CA GLN A 67 11.03 8.33 3.03
C GLN A 67 9.66 8.04 2.41
N SER A 68 8.71 7.51 3.17
CA SER A 68 7.33 7.32 2.73
C SER A 68 6.64 8.67 2.46
N GLU A 69 6.89 9.67 3.31
CA GLU A 69 6.34 11.03 3.14
C GLU A 69 6.91 11.69 1.88
N ALA A 70 8.22 11.61 1.66
CA ALA A 70 8.86 12.12 0.44
C ALA A 70 8.30 11.44 -0.82
N MET A 71 8.20 10.11 -0.83
CA MET A 71 7.62 9.36 -1.95
C MET A 71 6.19 9.81 -2.26
N THR A 72 5.35 9.99 -1.24
CA THR A 72 3.96 10.43 -1.47
C THR A 72 3.90 11.85 -2.04
N MET A 73 4.77 12.76 -1.60
CA MET A 73 4.86 14.12 -2.16
C MET A 73 5.29 14.11 -3.62
N VAL A 74 6.29 13.28 -3.97
CA VAL A 74 6.71 13.09 -5.37
C VAL A 74 5.55 12.56 -6.23
N CYS A 75 4.81 11.58 -5.74
CA CYS A 75 3.65 11.04 -6.45
C CYS A 75 2.58 12.12 -6.72
N VAL A 76 2.31 12.99 -5.76
CA VAL A 76 1.38 14.12 -5.93
C VAL A 76 1.86 15.07 -7.02
N GLN A 77 3.17 15.40 -7.03
CA GLN A 77 3.74 16.26 -8.07
C GLN A 77 3.61 15.62 -9.47
N VAL A 78 3.84 14.31 -9.58
CA VAL A 78 3.68 13.58 -10.85
C VAL A 78 2.24 13.60 -11.35
N PHE A 79 1.25 13.49 -10.47
CA PHE A 79 -0.17 13.66 -10.84
C PHE A 79 -0.44 15.05 -11.41
N GLY A 80 0.10 16.09 -10.80
CA GLY A 80 -0.03 17.46 -11.29
C GLY A 80 0.66 17.66 -12.65
N ASN A 81 1.85 17.11 -12.82
CA ASN A 81 2.61 17.15 -14.07
C ASN A 81 1.84 16.45 -15.21
N ASP A 82 1.28 15.26 -14.93
CA ASP A 82 0.47 14.53 -15.92
C ASP A 82 -0.78 15.30 -16.35
N ALA A 83 -1.45 15.96 -15.43
CA ALA A 83 -2.59 16.83 -15.75
C ALA A 83 -2.17 17.96 -16.73
N ALA A 84 -1.02 18.58 -16.51
CA ALA A 84 -0.48 19.60 -17.40
C ALA A 84 -0.12 19.03 -18.79
N VAL A 85 0.47 17.84 -18.85
CA VAL A 85 0.81 17.14 -20.10
C VAL A 85 -0.44 16.75 -20.87
N ALA A 86 -1.43 16.16 -20.20
CA ALA A 86 -2.68 15.75 -20.83
C ALA A 86 -3.45 16.94 -21.40
N PHE A 87 -3.52 18.06 -20.65
CA PHE A 87 -4.13 19.28 -21.15
C PHE A 87 -3.37 19.86 -22.34
N GLY A 88 -2.03 19.96 -22.25
CA GLY A 88 -1.18 20.42 -23.35
C GLY A 88 -1.32 19.55 -24.61
N GLY A 89 -1.45 18.23 -24.44
CA GLY A 89 -1.65 17.28 -25.53
C GLY A 89 -3.01 17.41 -26.23
N SER A 90 -4.04 17.88 -25.52
CA SER A 90 -5.37 18.13 -26.08
C SER A 90 -5.46 19.39 -26.94
N GLN A 91 -4.40 20.20 -26.94
CA GLN A 91 -4.34 21.46 -27.67
C GLN A 91 -3.74 21.26 -29.06
N GLY A 92 -3.63 22.34 -29.78
CA GLY A 92 -3.06 22.40 -31.12
C GLY A 92 -4.02 23.10 -32.06
N ASN A 93 -3.43 23.86 -32.97
CA ASN A 93 -4.17 24.62 -33.97
C ASN A 93 -3.58 24.25 -35.33
N PHE A 94 -4.37 23.55 -36.13
CA PHE A 94 -3.99 23.04 -37.47
C PHE A 94 -2.75 22.14 -37.37
N GLN A 95 -1.57 22.59 -37.81
CA GLN A 95 -0.33 21.82 -37.88
C GLN A 95 0.66 22.14 -36.75
N LEU A 96 0.27 22.88 -35.71
CA LEU A 96 1.17 23.25 -34.62
C LEU A 96 0.50 23.14 -33.25
N ASN A 97 1.21 22.49 -32.34
CA ASN A 97 0.92 22.55 -30.91
C ASN A 97 2.06 23.31 -30.20
N VAL A 98 1.77 24.47 -29.64
CA VAL A 98 2.75 25.33 -28.96
C VAL A 98 3.04 24.93 -27.51
N PHE A 99 2.33 23.94 -26.96
CA PHE A 99 2.49 23.51 -25.58
C PHE A 99 3.66 22.52 -25.36
N LYS A 100 4.43 22.22 -26.40
CA LYS A 100 5.57 21.29 -26.35
C LYS A 100 6.54 21.53 -25.17
N PRO A 101 6.98 22.78 -24.89
CA PRO A 101 7.91 23.03 -23.78
C PRO A 101 7.33 22.63 -22.41
N VAL A 102 6.07 22.92 -22.15
CA VAL A 102 5.37 22.53 -20.91
C VAL A 102 5.27 21.01 -20.79
N MET A 103 4.88 20.35 -21.89
CA MET A 103 4.72 18.89 -21.90
C MET A 103 6.05 18.18 -21.65
N VAL A 104 7.11 18.60 -22.35
CA VAL A 104 8.46 18.02 -22.20
C VAL A 104 9.00 18.27 -20.81
N HIS A 105 8.91 19.49 -20.29
CA HIS A 105 9.36 19.85 -18.95
C HIS A 105 8.71 18.96 -17.88
N ASN A 106 7.38 18.88 -17.88
CA ASN A 106 6.65 18.10 -16.87
C ASN A 106 6.91 16.59 -16.99
N THR A 107 7.06 16.06 -18.21
CA THR A 107 7.37 14.64 -18.40
C THR A 107 8.78 14.32 -17.89
N LEU A 108 9.79 15.10 -18.27
CA LEU A 108 11.17 14.89 -17.81
C LEU A 108 11.31 15.07 -16.30
N MET A 109 10.65 16.07 -15.71
CA MET A 109 10.60 16.26 -14.26
C MET A 109 9.98 15.04 -13.58
N SER A 110 8.89 14.48 -14.10
CA SER A 110 8.26 13.30 -13.53
C SER A 110 9.19 12.07 -13.58
N ILE A 111 9.91 11.87 -14.67
CA ILE A 111 10.90 10.78 -14.80
C ILE A 111 11.99 10.93 -13.75
N GLN A 112 12.58 12.13 -13.63
CA GLN A 112 13.64 12.38 -12.67
C GLN A 112 13.17 12.21 -11.23
N LEU A 113 12.06 12.83 -10.85
CA LEU A 113 11.52 12.76 -9.49
C LEU A 113 11.18 11.33 -9.07
N LEU A 114 10.58 10.53 -9.97
CA LEU A 114 10.27 9.13 -9.67
C LEU A 114 11.55 8.29 -9.56
N GLY A 115 12.53 8.50 -10.44
CA GLY A 115 13.83 7.82 -10.38
C GLY A 115 14.52 8.07 -9.04
N ASP A 116 14.76 9.34 -8.72
CA ASP A 116 15.44 9.76 -7.49
C ASP A 116 14.69 9.28 -6.23
N ALA A 117 13.35 9.37 -6.24
CA ALA A 117 12.53 8.92 -5.12
C ALA A 117 12.56 7.39 -4.93
N CYS A 118 12.59 6.61 -6.01
CA CYS A 118 12.70 5.15 -5.93
C CYS A 118 14.06 4.73 -5.35
N GLU A 119 15.14 5.34 -5.78
CA GLU A 119 16.49 5.08 -5.23
C GLU A 119 16.54 5.45 -3.75
N ALA A 120 16.13 6.67 -3.39
CA ALA A 120 16.13 7.12 -2.00
C ALA A 120 15.24 6.25 -1.10
N PHE A 121 14.06 5.87 -1.57
CA PHE A 121 13.14 4.99 -0.82
C PHE A 121 13.74 3.59 -0.64
N ASN A 122 14.37 3.04 -1.68
CA ASN A 122 15.06 1.75 -1.58
C ASN A 122 16.16 1.79 -0.55
N ASP A 123 17.09 2.72 -0.68
CA ASP A 123 18.32 2.74 0.10
C ASP A 123 18.08 3.11 1.57
N ASN A 124 17.15 4.02 1.82
CA ASN A 124 16.91 4.56 3.15
C ASN A 124 15.65 4.01 3.84
N CYS A 125 14.87 3.14 3.18
CA CYS A 125 13.67 2.55 3.77
C CYS A 125 13.52 1.08 3.41
N ALA A 126 13.25 0.74 2.15
CA ALA A 126 12.80 -0.58 1.75
C ALA A 126 13.79 -1.70 2.09
N ALA A 127 15.08 -1.48 1.82
CA ALA A 127 16.15 -2.45 2.10
C ALA A 127 16.33 -2.74 3.61
N GLY A 128 15.90 -1.82 4.47
CA GLY A 128 16.04 -1.93 5.93
C GLY A 128 14.73 -2.29 6.66
N ILE A 129 13.63 -2.54 5.95
CA ILE A 129 12.38 -2.97 6.58
C ILE A 129 12.55 -4.34 7.25
N GLN A 130 12.09 -4.44 8.50
CA GLN A 130 12.05 -5.71 9.23
C GLN A 130 10.63 -6.02 9.71
N PRO A 131 10.17 -7.27 9.65
CA PRO A 131 8.90 -7.67 10.23
C PRO A 131 8.98 -7.72 11.76
N ASN A 132 7.99 -7.16 12.43
CA ASN A 132 7.80 -7.31 13.87
C ASN A 132 6.95 -8.57 14.12
N LEU A 133 7.59 -9.74 14.07
CA LEU A 133 6.92 -11.03 14.15
C LEU A 133 5.99 -11.16 15.38
N PRO A 134 6.39 -10.78 16.61
CA PRO A 134 5.50 -10.87 17.77
C PRO A 134 4.21 -10.05 17.58
N LYS A 135 4.31 -8.86 16.96
CA LYS A 135 3.14 -8.01 16.73
C LYS A 135 2.24 -8.57 15.62
N ILE A 136 2.84 -9.11 14.58
CA ILE A 136 2.12 -9.80 13.50
C ILE A 136 1.34 -10.99 14.07
N GLU A 137 1.96 -11.82 14.88
CA GLU A 137 1.32 -12.96 15.52
C GLU A 137 0.16 -12.56 16.45
N GLU A 138 0.36 -11.51 17.25
CA GLU A 138 -0.69 -10.96 18.11
C GLU A 138 -1.90 -10.47 17.29
N ASN A 139 -1.67 -9.70 16.24
CA ASN A 139 -2.71 -9.17 15.38
C ASN A 139 -3.42 -10.29 14.60
N LEU A 140 -2.65 -11.25 14.12
CA LEU A 140 -3.19 -12.40 13.41
C LEU A 140 -4.11 -13.24 14.32
N ALA A 141 -3.70 -13.50 15.56
CA ALA A 141 -4.51 -14.25 16.52
C ALA A 141 -5.85 -13.55 16.87
N LYS A 142 -5.89 -12.22 16.79
CA LYS A 142 -7.10 -11.41 17.01
C LYS A 142 -7.98 -11.26 15.76
N ASN A 143 -7.51 -11.69 14.59
CA ASN A 143 -8.20 -11.47 13.32
C ASN A 143 -9.41 -12.40 13.16
N LEU A 144 -10.62 -11.84 13.25
CA LEU A 144 -11.86 -12.57 13.10
C LEU A 144 -12.13 -13.08 11.67
N MET A 145 -11.46 -12.55 10.66
CA MET A 145 -11.64 -12.97 9.25
C MET A 145 -11.19 -14.42 9.02
N GLN A 146 -10.32 -14.95 9.86
CA GLN A 146 -9.86 -16.34 9.79
C GLN A 146 -11.00 -17.36 9.96
N VAL A 147 -12.14 -16.95 10.51
CA VAL A 147 -13.32 -17.80 10.65
C VAL A 147 -13.81 -18.36 9.31
N THR A 148 -13.50 -17.70 8.20
CA THR A 148 -13.90 -18.16 6.85
C THR A 148 -13.30 -19.51 6.50
N ALA A 149 -12.13 -19.88 7.06
CA ALA A 149 -11.53 -21.19 6.89
C ALA A 149 -12.44 -22.33 7.42
N LEU A 150 -13.25 -22.04 8.44
CA LEU A 150 -14.15 -23.01 9.07
C LEU A 150 -15.42 -23.30 8.25
N ASN A 151 -15.78 -22.43 7.30
CA ASN A 151 -17.00 -22.57 6.50
C ASN A 151 -17.11 -23.93 5.79
N ARG A 152 -15.98 -24.46 5.31
CA ARG A 152 -15.90 -25.73 4.58
C ARG A 152 -16.13 -26.96 5.48
N HIS A 153 -15.92 -26.80 6.78
CA HIS A 153 -15.94 -27.90 7.76
C HIS A 153 -17.20 -27.91 8.61
N ILE A 154 -17.65 -26.77 9.10
CA ILE A 154 -18.79 -26.66 10.03
C ILE A 154 -19.98 -25.90 9.47
N GLY A 155 -19.87 -25.36 8.25
CA GLY A 155 -20.90 -24.54 7.60
C GLY A 155 -20.91 -23.08 8.05
N TYR A 156 -21.51 -22.24 7.23
CA TYR A 156 -21.54 -20.78 7.40
C TYR A 156 -22.16 -20.34 8.74
N ASP A 157 -23.31 -20.92 9.13
CA ASP A 157 -24.04 -20.46 10.32
C ASP A 157 -23.27 -20.68 11.63
N LYS A 158 -22.60 -21.82 11.76
CA LYS A 158 -21.76 -22.09 12.93
C LYS A 158 -20.51 -21.22 12.93
N ALA A 159 -19.85 -21.02 11.77
CA ALA A 159 -18.73 -20.13 11.64
C ALA A 159 -19.12 -18.67 11.97
N ALA A 160 -20.27 -18.21 11.49
CA ALA A 160 -20.81 -16.89 11.84
C ALA A 160 -21.11 -16.75 13.35
N SER A 161 -21.61 -17.81 13.99
CA SER A 161 -21.84 -17.83 15.44
C SER A 161 -20.54 -17.70 16.22
N ILE A 162 -19.46 -18.39 15.80
CA ILE A 162 -18.13 -18.28 16.40
C ILE A 162 -17.63 -16.83 16.31
N ALA A 163 -17.65 -16.23 15.11
CA ALA A 163 -17.18 -14.86 14.91
C ALA A 163 -17.95 -13.84 15.74
N LYS A 164 -19.29 -13.94 15.77
CA LYS A 164 -20.15 -13.06 16.56
C LYS A 164 -19.89 -13.20 18.08
N THR A 165 -19.68 -14.43 18.56
CA THR A 165 -19.38 -14.69 19.96
C THR A 165 -18.01 -14.13 20.33
N ALA A 166 -16.98 -14.40 19.51
CA ALA A 166 -15.64 -13.87 19.71
C ALA A 166 -15.63 -12.34 19.76
N HIS A 167 -16.33 -11.69 18.82
CA HIS A 167 -16.44 -10.24 18.80
C HIS A 167 -17.16 -9.67 20.03
N LYS A 168 -18.30 -10.24 20.41
CA LYS A 168 -19.11 -9.77 21.53
C LYS A 168 -18.40 -9.92 22.89
N GLU A 169 -17.63 -11.00 23.04
CA GLU A 169 -16.96 -11.34 24.30
C GLU A 169 -15.50 -10.84 24.34
N GLY A 170 -14.95 -10.32 23.24
CA GLY A 170 -13.57 -9.89 23.18
C GLY A 170 -12.56 -11.03 23.24
N THR A 171 -12.98 -12.25 22.84
CA THR A 171 -12.17 -13.47 22.86
C THR A 171 -11.62 -13.80 21.46
N SER A 172 -10.69 -14.75 21.38
CA SER A 172 -10.22 -15.28 20.10
C SER A 172 -11.29 -16.18 19.45
N LEU A 173 -11.17 -16.39 18.14
CA LEU A 173 -12.01 -17.36 17.42
C LEU A 173 -11.89 -18.76 17.99
N LYS A 174 -10.69 -19.16 18.42
CA LYS A 174 -10.42 -20.45 19.03
C LYS A 174 -11.20 -20.63 20.33
N GLU A 175 -11.11 -19.67 21.25
CA GLU A 175 -11.83 -19.69 22.52
C GLU A 175 -13.34 -19.73 22.30
N ALA A 176 -13.87 -18.92 21.41
CA ALA A 176 -15.30 -18.92 21.09
C ALA A 176 -15.77 -20.24 20.47
N ALA A 177 -14.97 -20.82 19.58
CA ALA A 177 -15.28 -22.09 18.94
C ALA A 177 -15.35 -23.26 19.94
N LEU A 178 -14.38 -23.33 20.84
CA LEU A 178 -14.34 -24.33 21.93
C LEU A 178 -15.51 -24.15 22.91
N LYS A 179 -15.80 -22.91 23.31
CA LYS A 179 -16.91 -22.56 24.18
C LYS A 179 -18.27 -22.98 23.61
N LEU A 180 -18.47 -22.81 22.31
CA LEU A 180 -19.69 -23.21 21.61
C LEU A 180 -19.77 -24.72 21.34
N GLY A 181 -18.68 -25.44 21.55
CA GLY A 181 -18.63 -26.90 21.33
C GLY A 181 -18.77 -27.31 19.87
N TYR A 182 -18.40 -26.42 18.93
CA TYR A 182 -18.56 -26.73 17.52
C TYR A 182 -17.36 -27.48 16.92
N LEU A 183 -16.21 -27.43 17.60
CA LEU A 183 -15.00 -28.13 17.21
C LEU A 183 -14.02 -28.26 18.39
N THR A 184 -13.07 -29.14 18.24
CA THR A 184 -11.97 -29.34 19.17
C THR A 184 -10.79 -28.42 18.89
N GLU A 185 -9.87 -28.33 19.84
CA GLU A 185 -8.63 -27.56 19.66
C GLU A 185 -7.78 -28.08 18.49
N ALA A 186 -7.71 -29.39 18.33
CA ALA A 186 -6.98 -30.04 17.24
C ALA A 186 -7.59 -29.71 15.88
N GLU A 187 -8.91 -29.77 15.75
CA GLU A 187 -9.63 -29.41 14.52
C GLU A 187 -9.44 -27.94 14.20
N PHE A 188 -9.50 -27.04 15.19
CA PHE A 188 -9.24 -25.62 14.96
C PHE A 188 -7.83 -25.40 14.39
N GLY A 189 -6.81 -25.98 15.02
CA GLY A 189 -5.42 -25.85 14.57
C GLY A 189 -5.17 -26.45 13.17
N GLN A 190 -5.91 -27.52 12.82
CA GLN A 190 -5.80 -28.15 11.51
C GLN A 190 -6.49 -27.34 10.40
N TRP A 191 -7.62 -26.69 10.70
CA TRP A 191 -8.44 -26.04 9.68
C TRP A 191 -8.20 -24.54 9.54
N VAL A 192 -7.73 -23.87 10.60
CA VAL A 192 -7.41 -22.44 10.58
C VAL A 192 -5.91 -22.27 10.45
N VAL A 193 -5.45 -22.35 9.20
CA VAL A 193 -4.04 -22.16 8.84
C VAL A 193 -3.93 -20.91 7.97
N PRO A 194 -3.53 -19.75 8.53
CA PRO A 194 -3.57 -18.47 7.83
C PRO A 194 -2.84 -18.45 6.48
N ILE A 195 -1.71 -19.13 6.39
CA ILE A 195 -0.93 -19.18 5.15
C ILE A 195 -1.67 -19.88 4.00
N GLU A 196 -2.50 -20.87 4.32
CA GLU A 196 -3.31 -21.59 3.32
C GLU A 196 -4.44 -20.68 2.76
N MET A 197 -4.88 -19.68 3.53
CA MET A 197 -5.91 -18.72 3.10
C MET A 197 -5.39 -17.69 2.10
N THR A 198 -4.07 -17.59 1.89
CA THR A 198 -3.45 -16.63 0.98
C THR A 198 -3.17 -17.21 -0.41
N ARG A 199 -3.44 -18.50 -0.61
CA ARG A 199 -3.19 -19.23 -1.86
C ARG A 199 -4.50 -19.47 -2.62
N PRO A 200 -4.45 -19.56 -3.95
CA PRO A 200 -5.60 -20.04 -4.74
C PRO A 200 -6.01 -21.42 -4.25
N SER A 201 -7.29 -21.60 -3.99
CA SER A 201 -7.90 -22.88 -3.54
C SER A 201 -8.35 -23.70 -4.73
#